data_03b626902cc4a05e4bb500e3fc7a5030
#
_entry.id   03b626902cc4a05e4bb500e3fc7a5030
#
_cell.length_a   1.000
_cell.length_b   1.000
_cell.length_c   1.000
_cell.angle_alpha   90.00
_cell.angle_beta   90.00
_cell.angle_gamma   90.00
#
_symmetry.space_group_name_H-M   'P 1'
#
loop_
_entity.id
_entity.type
_entity.pdbx_description
1 polymer ?
#
loop_
_entity_poly.entity_id
_entity_poly.type
_entity_poly.pdbx_seq_one_letter_code
_entity_poly.pdbx_strand_id
1 'polypeptide(L)'
;MKITRYAMMLAAATGLLSACQKLDEVKAYDPDKVVAPVLHALPGEIVITPDNMGSTQTFTWDAADFGVRTQINYSIEASYNDGAKLVLFTGMNGTSSEQTYESLNNILALSVEDGGLGVPSGEPTDVDFYISATIGTDFEKFYSAPATVRMTMTTAERTYPQVWVIGGYCGWNFDNAQGLFCFSGDEVTYEAIVDLGEKAANGFKLSGEAGWNDACNWGTDGDAAAPETEAPSITLISSGGSGNIMVYSKRFYRFVFDRSTLTLSNKLSFNSMGIIGDATPGGWDTDTEMTFDTQKQRFWVDVTLTAGEFKFRADNDSVSYTHLTLP
;
A
#
# COMPACT_ATOMS: atom_id res chain seq x y z
N MET A 1 -56.63 56.95 -31.90
CA MET A 1 -56.10 56.30 -30.65
C MET A 1 -55.62 54.86 -30.86
N LYS A 2 -55.48 54.33 -32.08
CA LYS A 2 -54.98 52.95 -32.33
C LYS A 2 -53.55 52.91 -32.93
N ILE A 3 -53.06 53.99 -33.49
CA ILE A 3 -51.73 54.06 -34.13
C ILE A 3 -50.59 54.18 -33.04
N THR A 4 -50.84 54.84 -31.94
CA THR A 4 -49.89 55.05 -30.87
C THR A 4 -49.54 53.72 -30.07
N ARG A 5 -50.48 52.80 -30.08
CA ARG A 5 -50.25 51.48 -29.38
C ARG A 5 -49.32 50.55 -30.17
N TYR A 6 -49.34 50.65 -31.54
CA TYR A 6 -48.44 49.81 -32.34
C TYR A 6 -47.01 50.36 -32.41
N ALA A 7 -46.88 51.69 -32.30
CA ALA A 7 -45.54 52.32 -32.26
C ALA A 7 -44.81 51.99 -30.97
N MET A 8 -45.53 51.87 -29.83
CA MET A 8 -44.94 51.44 -28.56
C MET A 8 -44.60 49.93 -28.50
N MET A 9 -45.37 49.09 -29.18
CA MET A 9 -45.04 47.65 -29.24
C MET A 9 -43.83 47.40 -30.20
N LEU A 10 -43.65 48.21 -31.27
CA LEU A 10 -42.49 48.06 -32.14
C LEU A 10 -41.18 48.54 -31.45
N ALA A 11 -41.27 49.60 -30.64
CA ALA A 11 -40.11 50.09 -29.89
C ALA A 11 -39.67 49.15 -28.74
N ALA A 12 -40.63 48.39 -28.16
CA ALA A 12 -40.31 47.36 -27.14
C ALA A 12 -39.69 46.11 -27.77
N ALA A 13 -40.02 45.76 -29.03
CA ALA A 13 -39.46 44.59 -29.72
C ALA A 13 -38.03 44.83 -30.26
N THR A 14 -37.65 46.07 -30.54
CA THR A 14 -36.27 46.40 -31.00
C THR A 14 -35.29 46.53 -29.83
N GLY A 15 -35.75 46.77 -28.58
CA GLY A 15 -34.91 46.81 -27.38
C GLY A 15 -34.46 45.45 -26.88
N LEU A 16 -35.12 44.35 -27.30
CA LEU A 16 -34.78 42.99 -26.88
C LEU A 16 -33.72 42.30 -27.78
N LEU A 17 -33.34 42.91 -28.90
CA LEU A 17 -32.33 42.35 -29.82
C LEU A 17 -30.89 42.85 -29.54
N SER A 18 -30.70 43.76 -28.56
CA SER A 18 -29.37 44.29 -28.21
C SER A 18 -28.72 43.54 -27.04
N ALA A 19 -29.35 42.50 -26.52
CA ALA A 19 -28.79 41.66 -25.44
C ALA A 19 -28.10 40.40 -25.99
N CYS A 20 -27.56 40.41 -27.18
CA CYS A 20 -26.51 39.48 -27.56
C CYS A 20 -25.21 39.95 -26.89
N GLN A 21 -25.03 39.58 -25.61
CA GLN A 21 -23.69 39.49 -25.08
C GLN A 21 -22.90 38.61 -26.06
N LYS A 22 -21.75 39.11 -26.54
CA LYS A 22 -20.77 38.25 -27.23
C LYS A 22 -20.60 37.05 -26.35
N LEU A 23 -21.07 35.89 -26.77
CA LEU A 23 -20.66 34.61 -26.19
C LEU A 23 -19.14 34.63 -26.27
N ASP A 24 -18.50 34.62 -25.14
CA ASP A 24 -17.04 34.41 -25.10
C ASP A 24 -16.75 33.20 -25.99
N GLU A 25 -15.82 33.36 -26.92
CA GLU A 25 -15.41 32.25 -27.79
C GLU A 25 -15.07 31.06 -26.89
N VAL A 26 -15.76 29.95 -27.10
CA VAL A 26 -15.45 28.69 -26.39
C VAL A 26 -14.04 28.30 -26.82
N LYS A 27 -13.08 28.52 -25.94
CA LYS A 27 -11.72 28.09 -26.17
C LYS A 27 -11.69 26.57 -26.19
N ALA A 28 -11.28 25.99 -27.31
CA ALA A 28 -11.03 24.56 -27.42
C ALA A 28 -9.64 24.22 -26.83
N TYR A 29 -9.54 23.08 -26.18
CA TYR A 29 -8.25 22.54 -25.76
C TYR A 29 -7.36 22.28 -26.98
N ASP A 30 -6.11 22.74 -26.89
CA ASP A 30 -5.09 22.59 -27.94
C ASP A 30 -3.80 22.16 -27.22
N PRO A 31 -3.38 20.88 -27.33
CA PRO A 31 -2.21 20.36 -26.61
C PRO A 31 -0.89 21.08 -26.97
N ASP A 32 -0.80 21.63 -28.21
CA ASP A 32 0.40 22.33 -28.66
C ASP A 32 0.56 23.73 -28.02
N LYS A 33 -0.47 24.20 -27.31
CA LYS A 33 -0.48 25.52 -26.64
C LYS A 33 -0.46 25.43 -25.11
N VAL A 34 -0.37 24.23 -24.58
CA VAL A 34 -0.30 24.06 -23.12
C VAL A 34 1.02 24.60 -22.59
N VAL A 35 0.94 25.41 -21.56
CA VAL A 35 2.10 25.81 -20.77
C VAL A 35 2.25 24.79 -19.62
N ALA A 36 3.36 24.06 -19.61
CA ALA A 36 3.67 23.10 -18.56
C ALA A 36 3.87 23.77 -17.19
N PRO A 37 3.66 23.06 -16.08
CA PRO A 37 3.98 23.59 -14.75
C PRO A 37 5.49 23.81 -14.59
N VAL A 38 5.89 24.69 -13.66
CA VAL A 38 7.30 24.93 -13.37
C VAL A 38 7.56 24.62 -11.91
N LEU A 39 8.27 23.53 -11.63
CA LEU A 39 8.68 23.17 -10.28
C LEU A 39 9.74 24.17 -9.78
N HIS A 40 9.51 24.76 -8.61
CA HIS A 40 10.48 25.67 -7.99
C HIS A 40 11.66 24.88 -7.40
N ALA A 41 12.77 25.57 -7.17
CA ALA A 41 13.98 24.95 -6.66
C ALA A 41 13.73 24.21 -5.34
N LEU A 42 14.19 22.99 -5.25
CA LEU A 42 14.24 22.17 -4.06
C LEU A 42 15.60 22.32 -3.36
N PRO A 43 15.74 21.89 -2.10
CA PRO A 43 17.05 21.79 -1.43
C PRO A 43 18.01 20.93 -2.28
N GLY A 44 19.29 21.33 -2.32
CA GLY A 44 20.30 20.56 -3.06
C GLY A 44 20.55 19.17 -2.45
N GLU A 45 20.28 19.01 -1.15
CA GLU A 45 20.46 17.76 -0.42
C GLU A 45 19.38 17.60 0.64
N ILE A 46 18.89 16.36 0.80
CA ILE A 46 17.98 15.94 1.88
C ILE A 46 18.51 14.63 2.49
N VAL A 47 18.76 14.65 3.79
CA VAL A 47 19.15 13.46 4.56
C VAL A 47 18.01 13.03 5.46
N ILE A 48 17.46 11.85 5.21
CA ILE A 48 16.39 11.26 6.00
C ILE A 48 16.97 10.22 6.95
N THR A 49 16.65 10.36 8.23
CA THR A 49 17.06 9.45 9.28
C THR A 49 15.85 9.07 10.13
N PRO A 50 15.90 8.00 10.94
CA PRO A 50 14.80 7.67 11.86
C PRO A 50 14.35 8.82 12.76
N ASP A 51 15.27 9.71 13.14
CA ASP A 51 15.00 10.81 14.08
C ASP A 51 14.28 12.00 13.43
N ASN A 52 14.31 12.14 12.08
CA ASN A 52 13.71 13.28 11.38
C ASN A 52 12.56 12.91 10.44
N MET A 53 12.01 11.71 10.55
CA MET A 53 10.88 11.22 9.72
C MET A 53 9.66 12.16 9.74
N GLY A 54 9.41 12.84 10.88
CA GLY A 54 8.34 13.82 11.02
C GLY A 54 8.61 15.19 10.38
N SER A 55 9.83 15.45 9.91
CA SER A 55 10.13 16.68 9.15
C SER A 55 9.44 16.67 7.80
N THR A 56 9.29 17.85 7.17
CA THR A 56 8.55 17.99 5.92
C THR A 56 9.39 18.64 4.82
N GLN A 57 9.10 18.26 3.58
CA GLN A 57 9.52 18.93 2.36
C GLN A 57 8.31 19.58 1.71
N THR A 58 8.39 20.88 1.49
CA THR A 58 7.37 21.61 0.72
C THR A 58 7.80 21.66 -0.75
N PHE A 59 6.90 21.22 -1.62
CA PHE A 59 6.99 21.37 -3.07
C PHE A 59 6.09 22.53 -3.48
N THR A 60 6.62 23.47 -4.28
CA THR A 60 5.86 24.58 -4.85
C THR A 60 6.14 24.69 -6.35
N TRP A 61 5.16 25.16 -7.11
CA TRP A 61 5.29 25.27 -8.56
C TRP A 61 4.43 26.40 -9.12
N ASP A 62 4.78 26.88 -10.31
CA ASP A 62 3.90 27.71 -11.11
C ASP A 62 2.87 26.85 -11.81
N ALA A 63 1.63 27.34 -11.88
CA ALA A 63 0.52 26.62 -12.46
C ALA A 63 0.71 26.37 -13.96
N ALA A 64 0.27 25.21 -14.44
CA ALA A 64 0.12 24.95 -15.86
C ALA A 64 -1.04 25.78 -16.42
N ASP A 65 -0.98 26.12 -17.73
CA ASP A 65 -2.09 26.73 -18.46
C ASP A 65 -2.49 25.86 -19.65
N PHE A 66 -3.69 25.32 -19.61
CA PHE A 66 -4.27 24.48 -20.68
C PHE A 66 -5.07 25.31 -21.71
N GLY A 67 -5.06 26.65 -21.60
CA GLY A 67 -5.81 27.55 -22.47
C GLY A 67 -7.33 27.48 -22.29
N VAL A 68 -7.82 26.61 -21.43
CA VAL A 68 -9.27 26.41 -21.15
C VAL A 68 -9.52 26.52 -19.64
N ARG A 69 -10.72 26.99 -19.27
CA ARG A 69 -11.11 27.05 -17.84
C ARG A 69 -11.57 25.67 -17.38
N THR A 70 -10.70 24.96 -16.70
CA THR A 70 -10.98 23.65 -16.13
C THR A 70 -10.16 23.46 -14.85
N GLN A 71 -10.52 22.46 -14.06
CA GLN A 71 -9.70 22.02 -12.94
C GLN A 71 -8.47 21.33 -13.49
N ILE A 72 -7.30 21.69 -12.96
CA ILE A 72 -6.01 21.05 -13.24
C ILE A 72 -5.67 20.17 -12.06
N ASN A 73 -5.33 18.93 -12.34
CA ASN A 73 -4.86 17.98 -11.34
C ASN A 73 -3.34 17.84 -11.46
N TYR A 74 -2.65 18.05 -10.34
CA TYR A 74 -1.21 17.92 -10.26
C TYR A 74 -0.81 16.64 -9.55
N SER A 75 0.38 16.13 -9.90
CA SER A 75 1.04 15.06 -9.18
C SER A 75 2.52 15.39 -9.01
N ILE A 76 3.11 14.95 -7.89
CA ILE A 76 4.55 14.92 -7.69
C ILE A 76 5.02 13.55 -8.17
N GLU A 77 5.97 13.54 -9.08
CA GLU A 77 6.57 12.34 -9.64
C GLU A 77 8.08 12.38 -9.44
N ALA A 78 8.72 11.22 -9.37
CA ALA A 78 10.18 11.14 -9.30
C ALA A 78 10.71 10.03 -10.20
N SER A 79 11.97 10.18 -10.62
CA SER A 79 12.74 9.13 -11.28
C SER A 79 14.12 9.00 -10.66
N TYR A 80 14.70 7.82 -10.81
CA TYR A 80 16.02 7.47 -10.33
C TYR A 80 16.74 6.68 -11.42
N ASN A 81 18.03 7.00 -11.64
CA ASN A 81 18.91 6.30 -12.57
C ASN A 81 18.33 6.18 -14.00
N ASP A 82 17.82 7.29 -14.54
CA ASP A 82 17.18 7.36 -15.87
C ASP A 82 15.98 6.39 -16.05
N GLY A 83 15.45 5.88 -14.94
CA GLY A 83 14.29 4.99 -14.91
C GLY A 83 12.97 5.68 -15.21
N ALA A 84 11.90 4.90 -15.26
CA ALA A 84 10.53 5.43 -15.41
C ALA A 84 10.15 6.34 -14.23
N LYS A 85 9.35 7.37 -14.51
CA LYS A 85 8.79 8.21 -13.47
C LYS A 85 7.76 7.43 -12.65
N LEU A 86 7.90 7.48 -11.32
CA LEU A 86 6.91 6.98 -10.37
C LEU A 86 6.08 8.16 -9.84
N VAL A 87 4.77 7.99 -9.80
CA VAL A 87 3.87 8.95 -9.15
C VAL A 87 3.99 8.76 -7.64
N LEU A 88 4.51 9.78 -6.95
CA LEU A 88 4.65 9.74 -5.49
C LEU A 88 3.37 10.20 -4.80
N PHE A 89 2.82 11.34 -5.24
CA PHE A 89 1.63 11.96 -4.66
C PHE A 89 0.75 12.53 -5.76
N THR A 90 -0.56 12.41 -5.64
CA THR A 90 -1.55 12.81 -6.65
C THR A 90 -2.74 13.56 -6.04
N GLY A 91 -3.63 14.09 -6.87
CA GLY A 91 -4.89 14.70 -6.44
C GLY A 91 -4.74 16.13 -5.92
N MET A 92 -3.64 16.80 -6.22
CA MET A 92 -3.43 18.19 -5.82
C MET A 92 -4.09 19.16 -6.81
N ASN A 93 -4.84 20.13 -6.30
CA ASN A 93 -5.55 21.14 -7.09
C ASN A 93 -4.91 22.55 -6.95
N GLY A 94 -3.99 22.70 -5.99
CA GLY A 94 -3.22 23.92 -5.76
C GLY A 94 -1.82 23.85 -6.38
N THR A 95 -0.99 24.83 -6.06
CA THR A 95 0.41 24.94 -6.53
C THR A 95 1.44 24.73 -5.40
N SER A 96 1.03 24.06 -4.34
CA SER A 96 1.90 23.71 -3.21
C SER A 96 1.45 22.40 -2.60
N SER A 97 2.40 21.62 -2.11
CA SER A 97 2.17 20.38 -1.34
C SER A 97 3.28 20.18 -0.33
N GLU A 98 2.92 19.80 0.88
CA GLU A 98 3.86 19.46 1.94
C GLU A 98 3.81 17.96 2.17
N GLN A 99 4.99 17.32 2.15
CA GLN A 99 5.15 15.89 2.30
C GLN A 99 6.12 15.59 3.43
N THR A 100 5.80 14.62 4.29
CA THR A 100 6.71 14.21 5.36
C THR A 100 7.91 13.43 4.81
N TYR A 101 9.02 13.48 5.50
CA TYR A 101 10.20 12.67 5.16
C TYR A 101 9.88 11.18 5.24
N GLU A 102 9.03 10.77 6.17
CA GLU A 102 8.55 9.40 6.24
C GLU A 102 7.83 8.97 4.95
N SER A 103 6.88 9.77 4.46
CA SER A 103 6.16 9.49 3.22
C SER A 103 7.08 9.42 2.01
N LEU A 104 8.06 10.37 1.91
CA LEU A 104 9.07 10.35 0.85
C LEU A 104 9.96 9.12 0.95
N ASN A 105 10.48 8.81 2.14
CA ASN A 105 11.35 7.66 2.37
C ASN A 105 10.65 6.35 2.00
N ASN A 106 9.40 6.18 2.45
CA ASN A 106 8.64 4.95 2.25
C ASN A 106 8.32 4.66 0.77
N ILE A 107 8.24 5.70 -0.08
CA ILE A 107 8.00 5.49 -1.51
C ILE A 107 9.31 5.40 -2.29
N LEU A 108 10.30 6.25 -1.97
CA LEU A 108 11.55 6.32 -2.72
C LEU A 108 12.49 5.14 -2.43
N ALA A 109 12.64 4.74 -1.16
CA ALA A 109 13.53 3.65 -0.76
C ALA A 109 12.89 2.25 -0.87
N LEU A 110 11.57 2.16 -0.97
CA LEU A 110 10.88 0.90 -1.19
C LEU A 110 11.30 0.28 -2.52
N SER A 111 11.44 -1.05 -2.57
CA SER A 111 11.84 -1.74 -3.80
C SER A 111 10.85 -1.53 -4.95
N VAL A 112 11.32 -1.63 -6.19
CA VAL A 112 10.45 -1.54 -7.38
C VAL A 112 9.39 -2.65 -7.39
N GLU A 113 9.74 -3.83 -6.90
CA GLU A 113 8.82 -4.99 -6.78
C GLU A 113 7.68 -4.71 -5.79
N ASP A 114 7.96 -3.92 -4.75
CA ASP A 114 6.98 -3.49 -3.76
C ASP A 114 6.23 -2.20 -4.15
N GLY A 115 6.50 -1.66 -5.33
CA GLY A 115 5.85 -0.48 -5.87
C GLY A 115 6.54 0.84 -5.52
N GLY A 116 7.76 0.81 -5.01
CA GLY A 116 8.60 1.97 -4.76
C GLY A 116 9.50 2.36 -5.94
N LEU A 117 10.38 3.32 -5.73
CA LEU A 117 11.36 3.75 -6.73
C LEU A 117 12.68 2.97 -6.67
N GLY A 118 12.95 2.25 -5.59
CA GLY A 118 14.15 1.41 -5.40
C GLY A 118 15.43 2.19 -5.19
N VAL A 119 15.35 3.42 -4.67
CA VAL A 119 16.55 4.22 -4.39
C VAL A 119 17.32 3.61 -3.21
N PRO A 120 18.63 3.37 -3.35
CA PRO A 120 19.44 2.76 -2.30
C PRO A 120 19.37 3.53 -0.98
N SER A 121 19.27 2.79 0.13
CA SER A 121 19.32 3.37 1.48
C SER A 121 20.76 3.49 1.99
N GLY A 122 21.04 4.51 2.80
CA GLY A 122 22.32 4.72 3.47
C GLY A 122 23.39 5.45 2.64
N GLU A 123 23.15 5.64 1.33
CA GLU A 123 24.10 6.33 0.46
C GLU A 123 23.45 7.54 -0.23
N PRO A 124 24.20 8.67 -0.38
CA PRO A 124 23.69 9.83 -1.10
C PRO A 124 23.48 9.51 -2.59
N THR A 125 22.25 9.67 -3.06
CA THR A 125 21.83 9.31 -4.41
C THR A 125 21.01 10.44 -5.03
N ASP A 126 21.25 10.77 -6.29
CA ASP A 126 20.54 11.82 -7.00
C ASP A 126 19.17 11.30 -7.48
N VAL A 127 18.11 12.03 -7.11
CA VAL A 127 16.71 11.74 -7.46
C VAL A 127 16.13 12.96 -8.16
N ASP A 128 15.52 12.74 -9.31
CA ASP A 128 14.85 13.78 -10.09
C ASP A 128 13.37 13.87 -9.74
N PHE A 129 12.92 15.04 -9.30
CA PHE A 129 11.53 15.34 -9.00
C PHE A 129 10.89 16.15 -10.11
N TYR A 130 9.62 15.89 -10.37
CA TYR A 130 8.80 16.54 -11.38
C TYR A 130 7.43 16.91 -10.81
N ILE A 131 6.84 17.97 -11.35
CA ILE A 131 5.39 18.19 -11.26
C ILE A 131 4.78 17.81 -12.59
N SER A 132 3.78 16.95 -12.56
CA SER A 132 2.92 16.69 -13.72
C SER A 132 1.57 17.37 -13.54
N ALA A 133 0.99 17.82 -14.66
CA ALA A 133 -0.32 18.46 -14.72
C ALA A 133 -1.19 17.80 -15.80
N THR A 134 -2.46 17.55 -15.48
CA THR A 134 -3.47 17.06 -16.42
C THR A 134 -4.86 17.63 -16.12
N ILE A 135 -5.73 17.64 -17.10
CA ILE A 135 -7.14 18.09 -16.98
C ILE A 135 -8.13 16.92 -16.95
N GLY A 136 -7.64 15.69 -16.91
CA GLY A 136 -8.44 14.47 -16.81
C GLY A 136 -7.64 13.22 -17.16
N THR A 137 -8.22 12.05 -16.90
CA THR A 137 -7.57 10.74 -17.14
C THR A 137 -7.29 10.43 -18.61
N ASP A 138 -8.09 11.00 -19.51
CA ASP A 138 -7.97 10.78 -20.96
C ASP A 138 -7.10 11.84 -21.65
N PHE A 139 -6.52 12.77 -20.88
CA PHE A 139 -5.67 13.83 -21.39
C PHE A 139 -4.20 13.57 -21.09
N GLU A 140 -3.34 14.05 -21.98
CA GLU A 140 -1.90 13.99 -21.83
C GLU A 140 -1.44 14.72 -20.56
N LYS A 141 -0.37 14.18 -19.95
CA LYS A 141 0.32 14.82 -18.83
C LYS A 141 1.43 15.73 -19.34
N PHE A 142 1.50 16.94 -18.78
CA PHE A 142 2.55 17.90 -19.05
C PHE A 142 3.45 18.02 -17.82
N TYR A 143 4.76 17.95 -18.03
CA TYR A 143 5.76 17.85 -16.96
C TYR A 143 6.59 19.13 -16.85
N SER A 144 6.96 19.48 -15.62
CA SER A 144 8.03 20.45 -15.37
C SER A 144 9.38 19.90 -15.85
N ALA A 145 10.38 20.78 -15.95
CA ALA A 145 11.77 20.34 -15.91
C ALA A 145 12.05 19.62 -14.58
N PRO A 146 13.01 18.67 -14.54
CA PRO A 146 13.41 18.02 -13.30
C PRO A 146 14.07 19.00 -12.31
N ALA A 147 13.84 18.74 -11.01
CA ALA A 147 14.63 19.29 -9.94
C ALA A 147 15.38 18.13 -9.26
N THR A 148 16.69 18.07 -9.49
CA THR A 148 17.53 17.01 -8.91
C THR A 148 17.86 17.34 -7.46
N VAL A 149 17.62 16.38 -6.56
CA VAL A 149 17.94 16.45 -5.14
C VAL A 149 18.83 15.27 -4.77
N ARG A 150 19.91 15.54 -4.05
CA ARG A 150 20.75 14.49 -3.48
C ARG A 150 20.10 13.94 -2.21
N MET A 151 19.54 12.74 -2.31
CA MET A 151 18.79 12.09 -1.23
C MET A 151 19.66 11.06 -0.51
N THR A 152 19.69 11.09 0.82
CA THR A 152 20.17 9.97 1.63
C THR A 152 18.98 9.47 2.43
N MET A 153 18.62 8.19 2.24
CA MET A 153 17.43 7.60 2.83
C MET A 153 17.77 6.47 3.80
N THR A 154 16.85 6.16 4.68
CA THR A 154 16.91 4.96 5.52
C THR A 154 16.10 3.84 4.88
N THR A 155 16.29 2.61 5.35
CA THR A 155 15.56 1.44 4.86
C THR A 155 14.07 1.66 4.99
N ALA A 156 13.33 1.41 3.91
CA ALA A 156 11.88 1.41 3.89
C ALA A 156 11.35 -0.01 3.79
N GLU A 157 10.34 -0.32 4.59
CA GLU A 157 9.59 -1.57 4.48
C GLU A 157 8.11 -1.21 4.21
N ARG A 158 7.48 -1.98 3.33
CA ARG A 158 6.06 -1.77 3.05
C ARG A 158 5.25 -2.14 4.29
N THR A 159 4.46 -1.19 4.79
CA THR A 159 3.49 -1.43 5.85
C THR A 159 2.13 -1.79 5.25
N TYR A 160 1.48 -2.76 5.85
CA TYR A 160 0.13 -3.19 5.45
C TYR A 160 -0.84 -2.96 6.61
N PRO A 161 -2.12 -2.62 6.34
CA PRO A 161 -3.13 -2.69 7.37
C PRO A 161 -3.10 -4.06 8.04
N GLN A 162 -3.18 -4.08 9.38
CA GLN A 162 -3.07 -5.32 10.13
C GLN A 162 -4.21 -5.50 11.13
N VAL A 163 -4.43 -6.75 11.47
CA VAL A 163 -5.23 -7.22 12.59
C VAL A 163 -4.31 -7.99 13.52
N TRP A 164 -4.31 -7.67 14.81
CA TRP A 164 -3.44 -8.32 15.80
C TRP A 164 -3.98 -9.69 16.18
N VAL A 165 -3.08 -10.67 16.22
CA VAL A 165 -3.34 -12.00 16.78
C VAL A 165 -2.84 -11.97 18.22
N ILE A 166 -3.73 -11.82 19.19
CA ILE A 166 -3.38 -11.66 20.60
C ILE A 166 -3.78 -12.90 21.40
N GLY A 167 -2.86 -13.49 22.18
CA GLY A 167 -3.16 -14.74 22.85
C GLY A 167 -2.12 -15.19 23.86
N GLY A 168 -2.29 -16.42 24.35
CA GLY A 168 -1.41 -17.02 25.36
C GLY A 168 0.05 -17.13 24.91
N TYR A 169 0.31 -17.30 23.61
CA TYR A 169 1.68 -17.41 23.06
C TYR A 169 2.52 -16.14 23.29
N CYS A 170 1.89 -14.96 23.28
CA CYS A 170 2.54 -13.66 23.52
C CYS A 170 2.24 -13.09 24.92
N GLY A 171 1.65 -13.89 25.81
CA GLY A 171 1.28 -13.48 27.17
C GLY A 171 0.18 -12.41 27.20
N TRP A 172 -0.67 -12.35 26.17
CA TRP A 172 -1.74 -11.35 26.01
C TRP A 172 -1.22 -9.90 25.98
N ASN A 173 0.05 -9.71 25.58
CA ASN A 173 0.70 -8.40 25.44
C ASN A 173 0.79 -8.03 23.94
N PHE A 174 0.19 -6.89 23.57
CA PHE A 174 0.17 -6.39 22.20
C PHE A 174 1.55 -6.07 21.63
N ASP A 175 2.53 -5.69 22.47
CA ASP A 175 3.91 -5.44 22.03
C ASP A 175 4.59 -6.69 21.46
N ASN A 176 4.11 -7.87 21.81
CA ASN A 176 4.62 -9.17 21.37
C ASN A 176 3.64 -9.90 20.44
N ALA A 177 2.52 -9.27 20.11
CA ALA A 177 1.51 -9.89 19.26
C ALA A 177 1.93 -9.87 17.79
N GLN A 178 1.66 -10.97 17.09
CA GLN A 178 1.80 -11.05 15.64
C GLN A 178 0.58 -10.47 14.94
N GLY A 179 0.65 -10.25 13.62
CA GLY A 179 -0.44 -9.70 12.81
C GLY A 179 -0.92 -10.65 11.73
N LEU A 180 -2.16 -10.44 11.28
CA LEU A 180 -2.61 -10.78 9.93
C LEU A 180 -2.62 -9.49 9.13
N PHE A 181 -2.12 -9.53 7.89
CA PHE A 181 -1.89 -8.34 7.07
C PHE A 181 -2.81 -8.31 5.85
N CYS A 182 -3.32 -7.13 5.51
CA CYS A 182 -4.09 -6.91 4.30
C CYS A 182 -3.17 -6.48 3.16
N PHE A 183 -2.70 -7.43 2.35
CA PHE A 183 -1.78 -7.17 1.24
C PHE A 183 -2.45 -6.45 0.05
N SER A 184 -3.78 -6.56 -0.09
CA SER A 184 -4.56 -5.84 -1.11
C SER A 184 -4.79 -4.37 -0.76
N GLY A 185 -4.70 -4.00 0.52
CA GLY A 185 -5.00 -2.66 1.01
C GLY A 185 -6.50 -2.31 1.07
N ASP A 186 -7.39 -3.28 0.79
CA ASP A 186 -8.85 -3.09 0.83
C ASP A 186 -9.45 -3.14 2.25
N GLU A 187 -8.62 -3.47 3.25
CA GLU A 187 -9.01 -3.67 4.65
C GLU A 187 -10.12 -4.72 4.86
N VAL A 188 -10.23 -5.67 3.95
CA VAL A 188 -11.22 -6.76 4.00
C VAL A 188 -10.57 -8.09 4.33
N THR A 189 -9.58 -8.51 3.54
CA THR A 189 -8.93 -9.82 3.69
C THR A 189 -7.55 -9.68 4.30
N TYR A 190 -7.35 -10.29 5.47
CA TYR A 190 -6.11 -10.29 6.22
C TYR A 190 -5.54 -11.70 6.30
N GLU A 191 -4.27 -11.87 6.00
CA GLU A 191 -3.62 -13.18 6.09
C GLU A 191 -2.18 -13.09 6.60
N ALA A 192 -1.73 -14.12 7.29
CA ALA A 192 -0.32 -14.37 7.58
C ALA A 192 -0.11 -15.81 8.09
N ILE A 193 1.16 -16.21 8.15
CA ILE A 193 1.59 -17.33 8.97
C ILE A 193 1.91 -16.78 10.36
N VAL A 194 1.33 -17.39 11.40
CA VAL A 194 1.55 -17.04 12.79
C VAL A 194 2.20 -18.21 13.55
N ASP A 195 3.17 -17.89 14.40
CA ASP A 195 3.77 -18.85 15.35
C ASP A 195 3.01 -18.77 16.67
N LEU A 196 2.17 -19.74 16.94
CA LEU A 196 1.41 -19.82 18.20
C LEU A 196 2.15 -20.62 19.27
N GLY A 197 3.38 -21.09 18.96
CA GLY A 197 4.24 -21.83 19.89
C GLY A 197 3.75 -23.25 20.18
N GLU A 198 4.58 -24.00 20.88
CA GLU A 198 4.24 -25.37 21.30
C GLU A 198 3.16 -25.44 22.39
N LYS A 199 2.88 -24.30 23.03
CA LYS A 199 1.91 -24.16 24.13
C LYS A 199 0.65 -23.40 23.72
N ALA A 200 0.08 -23.75 22.59
CA ALA A 200 -1.16 -23.16 22.10
C ALA A 200 -2.39 -23.36 23.03
N ALA A 201 -2.18 -23.95 24.23
CA ALA A 201 -3.24 -24.35 25.18
C ALA A 201 -4.15 -23.21 25.67
N ASN A 202 -3.78 -21.94 25.46
CA ASN A 202 -4.53 -20.80 25.97
C ASN A 202 -5.29 -20.04 24.87
N GLY A 203 -5.22 -20.51 23.63
CA GLY A 203 -5.92 -19.87 22.52
C GLY A 203 -5.48 -18.42 22.21
N PHE A 204 -6.19 -17.79 21.28
CA PHE A 204 -5.97 -16.42 20.87
C PHE A 204 -7.28 -15.74 20.50
N LYS A 205 -7.24 -14.42 20.28
CA LYS A 205 -8.27 -13.60 19.68
C LYS A 205 -7.67 -12.73 18.59
N LEU A 206 -8.54 -12.13 17.78
CA LEU A 206 -8.14 -11.09 16.83
C LEU A 206 -8.54 -9.71 17.37
N SER A 207 -7.72 -8.70 17.11
CA SER A 207 -8.03 -7.31 17.46
C SER A 207 -7.71 -6.38 16.29
N GLY A 208 -8.59 -5.43 16.01
CA GLY A 208 -8.42 -4.43 14.95
C GLY A 208 -7.50 -3.27 15.33
N GLU A 209 -7.03 -3.22 16.59
CA GLU A 209 -6.08 -2.22 17.09
C GLU A 209 -5.16 -2.86 18.14
N ALA A 210 -4.04 -2.20 18.46
CA ALA A 210 -3.13 -2.63 19.52
C ALA A 210 -3.72 -2.31 20.91
N GLY A 211 -4.87 -2.87 21.21
CA GLY A 211 -5.62 -2.63 22.43
C GLY A 211 -6.88 -3.47 22.52
N TRP A 212 -7.60 -3.33 23.65
CA TRP A 212 -8.87 -4.00 23.86
C TRP A 212 -10.02 -3.03 23.59
N ASN A 213 -10.74 -3.28 22.48
CA ASN A 213 -11.90 -2.50 22.06
C ASN A 213 -12.99 -3.47 21.57
N ASP A 214 -14.11 -3.48 22.26
CA ASP A 214 -15.21 -4.42 21.99
C ASP A 214 -15.74 -4.37 20.55
N ALA A 215 -15.61 -3.21 19.89
CA ALA A 215 -16.07 -3.05 18.51
C ALA A 215 -15.17 -3.76 17.47
N CYS A 216 -13.92 -4.00 17.82
CA CYS A 216 -12.93 -4.66 16.93
C CYS A 216 -12.11 -5.76 17.64
N ASN A 217 -12.65 -6.34 18.69
CA ASN A 217 -12.12 -7.53 19.36
C ASN A 217 -12.97 -8.73 18.94
N TRP A 218 -12.34 -9.66 18.22
CA TRP A 218 -13.03 -10.81 17.62
C TRP A 218 -12.56 -12.13 18.22
N GLY A 219 -13.52 -12.94 18.61
CA GLY A 219 -13.32 -14.28 19.13
C GLY A 219 -14.53 -15.16 18.81
N THR A 220 -14.61 -16.31 19.45
CA THR A 220 -15.70 -17.27 19.30
C THR A 220 -16.84 -17.03 20.29
N ASP A 221 -18.01 -17.60 20.06
CA ASP A 221 -19.10 -17.64 21.03
C ASP A 221 -18.84 -18.76 22.06
N GLY A 222 -18.15 -18.41 23.15
CA GLY A 222 -17.47 -19.37 24.01
C GLY A 222 -16.17 -19.90 23.37
N ASP A 223 -15.29 -20.52 24.16
CA ASP A 223 -14.04 -21.07 23.64
C ASP A 223 -14.33 -22.17 22.58
N ALA A 224 -13.77 -22.01 21.38
CA ALA A 224 -13.95 -22.97 20.29
C ALA A 224 -12.66 -23.21 19.53
N ALA A 225 -12.54 -24.40 18.91
CA ALA A 225 -11.38 -24.76 18.10
C ALA A 225 -11.26 -23.88 16.86
N ALA A 226 -10.03 -23.49 16.51
CA ALA A 226 -9.70 -22.95 15.19
C ALA A 226 -10.11 -23.98 14.11
N PRO A 227 -10.45 -23.51 12.88
CA PRO A 227 -10.77 -24.44 11.80
C PRO A 227 -9.55 -25.31 11.46
N GLU A 228 -9.80 -26.59 11.15
CA GLU A 228 -8.77 -27.45 10.58
C GLU A 228 -8.35 -26.94 9.20
N THR A 229 -7.18 -27.40 8.74
CA THR A 229 -6.69 -27.04 7.40
C THR A 229 -7.70 -27.47 6.34
N GLU A 230 -8.04 -26.56 5.41
CA GLU A 230 -9.03 -26.75 4.35
C GLU A 230 -10.48 -27.04 4.81
N ALA A 231 -10.75 -26.99 6.12
CA ALA A 231 -12.10 -27.06 6.64
C ALA A 231 -12.89 -25.75 6.35
N PRO A 232 -14.23 -25.78 6.46
CA PRO A 232 -15.03 -24.56 6.41
C PRO A 232 -14.56 -23.54 7.44
N SER A 233 -14.64 -22.24 7.09
CA SER A 233 -14.34 -21.14 8.02
C SER A 233 -15.28 -21.16 9.22
N ILE A 234 -14.77 -20.63 10.34
CA ILE A 234 -15.61 -20.33 11.52
C ILE A 234 -16.00 -18.85 11.51
N THR A 235 -17.18 -18.55 12.02
CA THR A 235 -17.64 -17.18 12.21
C THR A 235 -17.24 -16.67 13.60
N LEU A 236 -16.63 -15.50 13.65
CA LEU A 236 -16.26 -14.82 14.89
C LEU A 236 -17.35 -13.84 15.31
N ILE A 237 -17.36 -13.47 16.58
CA ILE A 237 -18.21 -12.42 17.13
C ILE A 237 -17.36 -11.23 17.58
N SER A 238 -17.92 -10.03 17.47
CA SER A 238 -17.29 -8.79 17.96
C SER A 238 -17.82 -8.51 19.36
N SER A 239 -17.05 -8.80 20.38
CA SER A 239 -17.46 -8.61 21.78
C SER A 239 -16.27 -8.73 22.73
N GLY A 240 -16.20 -7.87 23.75
CA GLY A 240 -15.25 -8.03 24.85
C GLY A 240 -15.43 -9.33 25.64
N GLY A 241 -16.63 -9.91 25.63
CA GLY A 241 -16.93 -11.20 26.24
C GLY A 241 -16.78 -12.43 25.32
N SER A 242 -16.25 -12.25 24.09
CA SER A 242 -16.00 -13.38 23.19
C SER A 242 -15.05 -14.41 23.79
N GLY A 243 -15.23 -15.68 23.46
CA GLY A 243 -14.32 -16.77 23.80
C GLY A 243 -13.04 -16.76 22.96
N ASN A 244 -12.11 -17.64 23.30
CA ASN A 244 -10.85 -17.79 22.60
C ASN A 244 -10.97 -18.74 21.42
N ILE A 245 -10.18 -18.49 20.40
CA ILE A 245 -9.93 -19.40 19.28
C ILE A 245 -8.82 -20.35 19.70
N MET A 246 -9.15 -21.63 19.92
CA MET A 246 -8.27 -22.63 20.50
C MET A 246 -7.52 -23.42 19.42
N VAL A 247 -6.22 -23.62 19.59
CA VAL A 247 -5.38 -24.44 18.73
C VAL A 247 -4.69 -25.55 19.55
N TYR A 248 -4.57 -26.74 19.00
CA TYR A 248 -4.20 -27.91 19.80
C TYR A 248 -3.04 -28.75 19.24
N SER A 249 -2.73 -28.66 17.94
CA SER A 249 -1.94 -29.71 17.29
C SER A 249 -0.68 -29.26 16.57
N LYS A 250 -0.61 -28.02 16.16
CA LYS A 250 0.51 -27.49 15.36
C LYS A 250 1.05 -26.21 15.98
N ARG A 251 2.24 -25.82 15.54
CA ARG A 251 2.91 -24.60 15.98
C ARG A 251 2.56 -23.41 15.09
N PHE A 252 2.63 -23.60 13.79
CA PHE A 252 2.40 -22.57 12.78
C PHE A 252 1.05 -22.75 12.10
N TYR A 253 0.36 -21.63 11.87
CA TYR A 253 -0.93 -21.62 11.19
C TYR A 253 -0.95 -20.50 10.15
N ARG A 254 -1.36 -20.77 8.92
CA ARG A 254 -1.69 -19.77 7.94
C ARG A 254 -3.17 -19.47 8.02
N PHE A 255 -3.52 -18.41 8.71
CA PHE A 255 -4.88 -17.93 8.80
C PHE A 255 -5.21 -16.92 7.72
N VAL A 256 -6.47 -16.92 7.29
CA VAL A 256 -7.11 -15.88 6.48
C VAL A 256 -8.35 -15.42 7.21
N PHE A 257 -8.41 -14.15 7.53
CA PHE A 257 -9.54 -13.49 8.19
C PHE A 257 -10.22 -12.54 7.22
N ASP A 258 -11.52 -12.77 6.96
CA ASP A 258 -12.37 -11.84 6.24
C ASP A 258 -13.12 -10.98 7.26
N ARG A 259 -12.72 -9.70 7.33
CA ARG A 259 -13.28 -8.72 8.26
C ARG A 259 -14.74 -8.36 7.94
N SER A 260 -15.15 -8.44 6.68
CA SER A 260 -16.50 -8.07 6.25
C SER A 260 -17.55 -9.09 6.70
N THR A 261 -17.16 -10.36 6.75
CA THR A 261 -18.02 -11.49 7.16
C THR A 261 -17.67 -12.01 8.56
N LEU A 262 -16.62 -11.49 9.19
CA LEU A 262 -16.01 -11.97 10.42
C LEU A 262 -15.71 -13.47 10.39
N THR A 263 -15.19 -13.97 9.27
CA THR A 263 -14.87 -15.40 9.12
C THR A 263 -13.37 -15.64 9.15
N LEU A 264 -12.95 -16.68 9.88
CA LEU A 264 -11.58 -17.15 9.98
C LEU A 264 -11.44 -18.51 9.29
N SER A 265 -10.50 -18.63 8.37
CA SER A 265 -10.08 -19.88 7.73
C SER A 265 -8.66 -20.24 8.09
N ASN A 266 -8.35 -21.52 8.18
CA ASN A 266 -7.00 -22.04 8.28
C ASN A 266 -6.61 -22.67 6.92
N LYS A 267 -5.61 -22.12 6.25
CA LYS A 267 -5.14 -22.57 4.94
C LYS A 267 -4.01 -23.58 5.04
N LEU A 268 -3.29 -23.58 6.16
CA LEU A 268 -2.15 -24.46 6.39
C LEU A 268 -1.82 -24.49 7.89
N SER A 269 -1.49 -25.67 8.42
CA SER A 269 -0.95 -25.80 9.77
C SER A 269 0.18 -26.83 9.81
N PHE A 270 1.30 -26.49 10.47
CA PHE A 270 2.52 -27.29 10.44
C PHE A 270 3.42 -26.98 11.64
N ASN A 271 4.48 -27.78 11.85
CA ASN A 271 5.47 -27.59 12.93
C ASN A 271 6.82 -27.11 12.43
N SER A 272 7.19 -27.41 11.19
CA SER A 272 8.46 -27.01 10.59
C SER A 272 8.31 -26.65 9.12
N MET A 273 9.24 -25.85 8.61
CA MET A 273 9.34 -25.48 7.19
C MET A 273 10.78 -25.68 6.74
N GLY A 274 10.96 -26.23 5.55
CA GLY A 274 12.27 -26.41 4.94
C GLY A 274 12.22 -26.25 3.43
N ILE A 275 13.39 -26.31 2.81
CA ILE A 275 13.57 -26.43 1.37
C ILE A 275 14.23 -27.74 1.02
N ILE A 276 13.81 -28.35 -0.07
CA ILE A 276 14.33 -29.62 -0.58
C ILE A 276 14.45 -29.57 -2.10
N GLY A 277 15.46 -30.15 -2.68
CA GLY A 277 15.66 -30.19 -4.13
C GLY A 277 17.11 -30.31 -4.52
N ASP A 278 17.40 -30.65 -5.77
CA ASP A 278 18.77 -30.81 -6.28
C ASP A 278 19.57 -29.51 -6.28
N ALA A 279 18.91 -28.33 -6.20
CA ALA A 279 19.56 -27.05 -5.99
C ALA A 279 20.06 -26.85 -4.55
N THR A 280 19.55 -27.64 -3.58
CA THR A 280 19.90 -27.48 -2.15
C THR A 280 21.05 -28.42 -1.72
N PRO A 281 21.77 -28.11 -0.64
CA PRO A 281 22.86 -28.98 -0.14
C PRO A 281 22.44 -30.41 0.18
N GLY A 282 21.19 -30.62 0.60
CA GLY A 282 20.63 -31.93 0.96
C GLY A 282 20.05 -32.71 -0.24
N GLY A 283 20.01 -32.10 -1.42
CA GLY A 283 19.35 -32.71 -2.57
C GLY A 283 17.86 -32.99 -2.31
N TRP A 284 17.36 -34.06 -2.89
CA TRP A 284 15.99 -34.56 -2.67
C TRP A 284 15.89 -35.51 -1.46
N ASP A 285 17.00 -35.73 -0.73
CA ASP A 285 17.05 -36.70 0.39
C ASP A 285 16.79 -36.03 1.73
N THR A 286 17.27 -34.80 1.94
CA THR A 286 17.23 -34.14 3.24
C THR A 286 16.84 -32.67 3.11
N ASP A 287 15.89 -32.23 3.93
CA ASP A 287 15.49 -30.84 3.99
C ASP A 287 16.60 -29.95 4.57
N THR A 288 16.72 -28.76 4.03
CA THR A 288 17.39 -27.65 4.70
C THR A 288 16.34 -26.86 5.48
N GLU A 289 16.38 -26.95 6.80
CA GLU A 289 15.39 -26.31 7.67
C GLU A 289 15.45 -24.78 7.59
N MET A 290 14.30 -24.15 7.68
CA MET A 290 14.14 -22.71 7.72
C MET A 290 13.79 -22.23 9.13
N THR A 291 14.28 -21.06 9.50
CA THR A 291 13.97 -20.41 10.77
C THR A 291 12.82 -19.41 10.58
N PHE A 292 11.89 -19.35 11.52
CA PHE A 292 10.84 -18.34 11.51
C PHE A 292 11.29 -17.07 12.24
N ASP A 293 11.24 -15.94 11.54
CA ASP A 293 11.41 -14.61 12.10
C ASP A 293 10.04 -14.10 12.58
N THR A 294 9.84 -14.04 13.88
CA THR A 294 8.55 -13.64 14.48
C THR A 294 8.21 -12.16 14.29
N GLN A 295 9.20 -11.29 14.11
CA GLN A 295 8.97 -9.87 13.88
C GLN A 295 8.52 -9.60 12.42
N LYS A 296 9.16 -10.30 11.48
CA LYS A 296 8.86 -10.19 10.05
C LYS A 296 7.78 -11.19 9.59
N GLN A 297 7.39 -12.10 10.47
CA GLN A 297 6.44 -13.21 10.23
C GLN A 297 6.72 -13.96 8.92
N ARG A 298 7.99 -14.33 8.72
CA ARG A 298 8.44 -15.07 7.54
C ARG A 298 9.48 -16.12 7.90
N PHE A 299 9.49 -17.21 7.14
CA PHE A 299 10.56 -18.19 7.17
C PHE A 299 11.75 -17.70 6.35
N TRP A 300 12.94 -17.96 6.82
CA TRP A 300 14.19 -17.66 6.13
C TRP A 300 15.23 -18.73 6.35
N VAL A 301 16.15 -18.85 5.43
CA VAL A 301 17.35 -19.69 5.54
C VAL A 301 18.47 -19.04 4.72
N ASP A 302 19.67 -19.07 5.25
CA ASP A 302 20.88 -18.67 4.52
C ASP A 302 21.55 -19.94 4.00
N VAL A 303 21.54 -20.12 2.69
CA VAL A 303 21.98 -21.34 2.02
C VAL A 303 22.57 -21.04 0.65
N THR A 304 23.66 -21.74 0.30
CA THR A 304 24.21 -21.69 -1.05
C THR A 304 23.43 -22.67 -1.94
N LEU A 305 22.77 -22.14 -2.97
CA LEU A 305 22.06 -22.92 -3.97
C LEU A 305 22.91 -23.13 -5.20
N THR A 306 22.75 -24.29 -5.86
CA THR A 306 23.31 -24.59 -7.18
C THR A 306 22.22 -24.54 -8.24
N ALA A 307 22.59 -24.55 -9.54
CA ALA A 307 21.59 -24.65 -10.61
C ALA A 307 20.77 -25.93 -10.44
N GLY A 308 19.43 -25.81 -10.47
CA GLY A 308 18.53 -26.93 -10.24
C GLY A 308 17.14 -26.48 -9.75
N GLU A 309 16.38 -27.41 -9.23
CA GLU A 309 15.04 -27.20 -8.72
C GLU A 309 15.00 -27.33 -7.20
N PHE A 310 14.12 -26.56 -6.55
CA PHE A 310 13.82 -26.77 -5.15
C PHE A 310 12.33 -26.47 -4.86
N LYS A 311 11.88 -26.93 -3.71
CA LYS A 311 10.51 -26.74 -3.22
C LYS A 311 10.53 -26.35 -1.76
N PHE A 312 9.53 -25.58 -1.35
CA PHE A 312 9.23 -25.40 0.06
C PHE A 312 8.41 -26.59 0.56
N ARG A 313 8.72 -27.07 1.74
CA ARG A 313 8.09 -28.25 2.32
C ARG A 313 7.84 -28.07 3.81
N ALA A 314 6.57 -28.29 4.25
CA ALA A 314 6.19 -28.27 5.64
C ALA A 314 6.24 -29.69 6.24
N ASP A 315 6.63 -29.80 7.51
CA ASP A 315 6.67 -31.05 8.29
C ASP A 315 7.42 -32.20 7.61
N ASN A 316 8.36 -31.93 6.72
CA ASN A 316 9.07 -32.91 5.91
C ASN A 316 8.11 -33.82 5.09
N ASP A 317 6.89 -33.33 4.81
CA ASP A 317 5.89 -34.09 4.06
C ASP A 317 6.14 -34.00 2.54
N SER A 318 5.65 -35.02 1.82
CA SER A 318 5.78 -35.08 0.36
C SER A 318 4.98 -34.02 -0.40
N VAL A 319 4.03 -33.35 0.27
CA VAL A 319 3.22 -32.26 -0.32
C VAL A 319 4.03 -30.99 -0.39
N SER A 320 4.29 -30.52 -1.60
CA SER A 320 5.02 -29.29 -1.90
C SER A 320 4.07 -28.12 -2.12
N TYR A 321 4.36 -26.97 -1.51
CA TYR A 321 3.50 -25.78 -1.63
C TYR A 321 3.94 -24.82 -2.74
N THR A 322 5.23 -24.84 -3.13
CA THR A 322 5.74 -23.99 -4.20
C THR A 322 6.91 -24.70 -4.89
N HIS A 323 6.90 -24.71 -6.20
CA HIS A 323 7.99 -25.20 -7.02
C HIS A 323 8.70 -24.00 -7.68
N LEU A 324 10.02 -23.86 -7.47
CA LEU A 324 10.84 -22.84 -8.06
C LEU A 324 12.01 -23.50 -8.80
N THR A 325 12.33 -22.96 -9.96
CA THR A 325 13.49 -23.38 -10.78
C THR A 325 14.49 -22.24 -10.83
N LEU A 326 15.73 -22.51 -10.47
CA LEU A 326 16.83 -21.57 -10.65
C LEU A 326 17.57 -21.88 -11.96
N PRO A 327 17.96 -20.84 -12.72
CA PRO A 327 18.70 -21.00 -13.95
C PRO A 327 20.13 -21.54 -13.74
#